data_6a139c584d49467fa858e0abb4c0899f
#
_entry.id   6a139c584d49467fa858e0abb4c0899f
#
_cell.length_a   1.000
_cell.length_b   1.000
_cell.length_c   1.000
_cell.angle_alpha   90.00
_cell.angle_beta   90.00
_cell.angle_gamma   90.00
#
_symmetry.space_group_name_H-M   'P 1'
#
loop_
_entity.id
_entity.type
_entity.pdbx_description
1 polymer ?
#
loop_
_entity_poly.entity_id
_entity_poly.type
_entity_poly.pdbx_seq_one_letter_code
_entity_poly.pdbx_strand_id
1 'polypeptide(L)'
;MGSSNETSYFGNVQNPISENLVPGGSSGGSSSALAAKLTPATIGTDTGGSIRQPASFTGTVGLKPTYGSCSRYGIVAFASSLDQAGPMTQNVKDCALMLEVISSYDNKDSTSVDFKRGQYLKDLNENIKGKKIGIPKQYRVDGMPKEIDELWKKGMKIIEDNGGEIIEINLPNTNYALPTYYIVCLLYTSTLPT
;
A
#
# COMPACT_ATOMS: atom_id res chain seq x y z
N MET A 1 -7.05 -14.74 5.75
CA MET A 1 -6.54 -13.43 5.31
C MET A 1 -6.00 -12.68 6.52
N GLY A 2 -4.72 -12.35 6.52
CA GLY A 2 -4.03 -11.87 7.73
C GLY A 2 -4.02 -10.34 7.89
N SER A 3 -5.16 -9.65 7.78
CA SER A 3 -5.23 -8.18 7.84
C SER A 3 -4.88 -7.56 9.19
N SER A 4 -4.76 -8.37 10.25
CA SER A 4 -4.34 -7.93 11.60
C SER A 4 -3.07 -8.62 12.10
N ASN A 5 -2.64 -9.70 11.43
CA ASN A 5 -1.51 -10.56 11.82
C ASN A 5 -1.67 -11.24 13.20
N GLU A 6 -2.90 -11.65 13.54
CA GLU A 6 -3.23 -12.30 14.81
C GLU A 6 -3.25 -13.85 14.72
N THR A 7 -2.95 -14.42 13.55
CA THR A 7 -3.05 -15.87 13.29
C THR A 7 -1.72 -16.52 12.92
N SER A 8 -0.59 -15.89 13.25
CA SER A 8 0.74 -16.45 12.98
C SER A 8 1.03 -17.64 13.88
N TYR A 9 1.62 -18.70 13.32
CA TYR A 9 2.11 -19.86 14.08
C TYR A 9 3.14 -19.47 15.17
N PHE A 10 3.93 -18.42 14.93
CA PHE A 10 4.95 -17.92 15.86
C PHE A 10 4.40 -16.92 16.88
N GLY A 11 3.09 -16.77 16.97
CA GLY A 11 2.43 -15.78 17.81
C GLY A 11 2.08 -14.50 17.04
N ASN A 12 1.29 -13.65 17.69
CA ASN A 12 0.81 -12.42 17.10
C ASN A 12 1.95 -11.43 16.83
N VAL A 13 1.93 -10.77 15.69
CA VAL A 13 2.88 -9.70 15.40
C VAL A 13 2.51 -8.48 16.27
N GLN A 14 3.49 -7.95 16.97
CA GLN A 14 3.32 -6.78 17.83
C GLN A 14 3.41 -5.47 17.03
N ASN A 15 2.59 -4.50 17.40
CA ASN A 15 2.76 -3.13 16.89
C ASN A 15 3.74 -2.39 17.81
N PRO A 16 4.90 -1.90 17.30
CA PRO A 16 5.90 -1.23 18.15
C PRO A 16 5.42 0.10 18.75
N ILE A 17 4.34 0.69 18.23
CA ILE A 17 3.77 1.93 18.75
C ILE A 17 3.01 1.68 20.07
N SER A 18 2.32 0.54 20.17
CA SER A 18 1.56 0.16 21.37
C SER A 18 1.28 -1.35 21.37
N GLU A 19 1.50 -1.99 22.50
CA GLU A 19 1.24 -3.43 22.71
C GLU A 19 -0.24 -3.82 22.54
N ASN A 20 -1.15 -2.85 22.67
CA ASN A 20 -2.59 -3.06 22.55
C ASN A 20 -3.13 -2.82 21.12
N LEU A 21 -2.26 -2.58 20.15
CA LEU A 21 -2.64 -2.31 18.77
C LEU A 21 -2.13 -3.42 17.84
N VAL A 22 -2.95 -3.79 16.88
CA VAL A 22 -2.51 -4.65 15.77
C VAL A 22 -1.61 -3.85 14.80
N PRO A 23 -0.61 -4.50 14.19
CA PRO A 23 0.25 -3.82 13.20
C PRO A 23 -0.43 -3.66 11.84
N GLY A 24 -1.59 -4.27 11.65
CA GLY A 24 -2.20 -4.44 10.34
C GLY A 24 -1.59 -5.60 9.57
N GLY A 25 -2.00 -5.78 8.32
CA GLY A 25 -1.54 -6.89 7.50
C GLY A 25 -2.04 -6.84 6.03
N SER A 26 -1.54 -7.82 5.30
CA SER A 26 -0.75 -9.01 5.66
C SER A 26 0.76 -8.76 5.81
N SER A 27 1.32 -7.63 5.35
CA SER A 27 2.74 -7.28 5.53
C SER A 27 3.03 -6.69 6.93
N GLY A 28 2.31 -7.11 7.96
CA GLY A 28 2.46 -6.60 9.33
C GLY A 28 3.82 -6.89 9.95
N GLY A 29 4.40 -8.07 9.69
CA GLY A 29 5.76 -8.39 10.14
C GLY A 29 6.80 -7.45 9.54
N SER A 30 6.71 -7.17 8.23
CA SER A 30 7.57 -6.23 7.53
C SER A 30 7.46 -4.81 8.10
N SER A 31 6.21 -4.33 8.32
CA SER A 31 5.98 -2.99 8.85
C SER A 31 6.41 -2.87 10.32
N SER A 32 6.16 -3.90 11.14
CA SER A 32 6.58 -3.89 12.55
C SER A 32 8.09 -3.90 12.70
N ALA A 33 8.81 -4.74 11.95
CA ALA A 33 10.26 -4.76 11.95
C ALA A 33 10.85 -3.40 11.56
N LEU A 34 10.24 -2.76 10.58
CA LEU A 34 10.61 -1.42 10.13
C LEU A 34 10.32 -0.36 11.19
N ALA A 35 9.11 -0.35 11.76
CA ALA A 35 8.72 0.61 12.81
C ALA A 35 9.56 0.45 14.08
N ALA A 36 9.95 -0.77 14.43
CA ALA A 36 10.88 -1.08 15.50
C ALA A 36 12.35 -0.76 15.17
N LYS A 37 12.63 -0.25 13.96
CA LYS A 37 13.99 0.09 13.48
C LYS A 37 14.96 -1.10 13.44
N LEU A 38 14.45 -2.30 13.26
CA LEU A 38 15.26 -3.52 13.15
C LEU A 38 15.94 -3.63 11.77
N THR A 39 15.43 -2.90 10.79
CA THR A 39 15.93 -2.87 9.41
C THR A 39 15.69 -1.49 8.79
N PRO A 40 16.53 -1.02 7.86
CA PRO A 40 16.33 0.25 7.17
C PRO A 40 15.16 0.24 6.18
N ALA A 41 14.84 -0.91 5.60
CA ALA A 41 13.78 -1.08 4.61
C ALA A 41 13.29 -2.53 4.59
N THR A 42 12.06 -2.74 4.11
CA THR A 42 11.46 -4.06 3.90
C THR A 42 10.66 -4.09 2.60
N ILE A 43 10.38 -5.29 2.11
CA ILE A 43 9.42 -5.53 1.04
C ILE A 43 8.14 -6.09 1.65
N GLY A 44 7.02 -5.63 1.14
CA GLY A 44 5.70 -6.19 1.40
C GLY A 44 5.01 -6.61 0.10
N THR A 45 3.82 -7.20 0.23
CA THR A 45 2.91 -7.47 -0.88
C THR A 45 1.56 -6.83 -0.61
N ASP A 46 0.89 -6.35 -1.66
CA ASP A 46 -0.40 -5.67 -1.56
C ASP A 46 -1.35 -6.19 -2.63
N THR A 47 -2.43 -6.79 -2.20
CA THR A 47 -3.54 -7.25 -3.02
C THR A 47 -4.75 -6.33 -2.87
N GLY A 48 -5.09 -5.99 -1.64
CA GLY A 48 -6.22 -5.12 -1.29
C GLY A 48 -5.88 -4.10 -0.19
N GLY A 49 -4.58 -3.82 0.04
CA GLY A 49 -4.12 -2.89 1.07
C GLY A 49 -2.97 -3.41 1.94
N SER A 50 -2.45 -4.62 1.65
CA SER A 50 -1.54 -5.33 2.58
C SER A 50 -0.13 -4.75 2.71
N ILE A 51 0.24 -3.71 1.98
CA ILE A 51 1.38 -2.81 2.25
C ILE A 51 0.88 -1.54 2.94
N ARG A 52 -0.13 -0.90 2.36
CA ARG A 52 -0.59 0.45 2.72
C ARG A 52 -1.24 0.49 4.11
N GLN A 53 -2.06 -0.48 4.43
CA GLN A 53 -2.74 -0.56 5.73
C GLN A 53 -1.73 -0.77 6.87
N PRO A 54 -0.84 -1.79 6.87
CA PRO A 54 0.11 -1.94 7.96
C PRO A 54 1.10 -0.77 8.05
N ALA A 55 1.49 -0.14 6.95
CA ALA A 55 2.29 1.08 6.99
C ALA A 55 1.57 2.20 7.73
N SER A 56 0.27 2.40 7.45
CA SER A 56 -0.56 3.37 8.16
C SER A 56 -0.66 3.08 9.66
N PHE A 57 -0.83 1.81 10.04
CA PHE A 57 -1.00 1.40 11.45
C PHE A 57 0.29 1.48 12.27
N THR A 58 1.44 1.39 11.62
CA THR A 58 2.76 1.40 12.28
C THR A 58 3.52 2.71 12.06
N GLY A 59 2.91 3.71 11.41
CA GLY A 59 3.53 5.02 11.18
C GLY A 59 4.74 4.97 10.22
N THR A 60 4.77 4.00 9.30
CA THR A 60 5.81 3.86 8.28
C THR A 60 5.32 4.28 6.89
N VAL A 61 6.20 4.33 5.91
CA VAL A 61 5.85 4.57 4.51
C VAL A 61 5.75 3.24 3.77
N GLY A 62 4.59 2.96 3.20
CA GLY A 62 4.37 1.78 2.36
C GLY A 62 3.76 2.18 1.02
N LEU A 63 4.37 1.73 -0.07
CA LEU A 63 3.93 2.06 -1.42
C LEU A 63 3.56 0.79 -2.19
N LYS A 64 2.32 0.75 -2.67
CA LYS A 64 1.89 -0.22 -3.66
C LYS A 64 2.19 0.33 -5.05
N PRO A 65 3.18 -0.21 -5.78
CA PRO A 65 3.49 0.24 -7.13
C PRO A 65 2.36 -0.06 -8.13
N THR A 66 2.50 0.46 -9.33
CA THR A 66 1.66 0.07 -10.46
C THR A 66 1.83 -1.42 -10.75
N TYR A 67 0.72 -2.11 -11.05
CA TYR A 67 0.73 -3.54 -11.37
C TYR A 67 1.71 -3.84 -12.51
N GLY A 68 2.51 -4.89 -12.31
CA GLY A 68 3.54 -5.31 -13.26
C GLY A 68 4.85 -4.52 -13.24
N SER A 69 4.96 -3.47 -12.39
CA SER A 69 6.19 -2.67 -12.32
C SER A 69 7.31 -3.30 -11.50
N CYS A 70 6.98 -4.18 -10.56
CA CYS A 70 7.93 -4.96 -9.78
C CYS A 70 7.69 -6.44 -10.06
N SER A 71 8.76 -7.22 -10.24
CA SER A 71 8.66 -8.66 -10.43
C SER A 71 8.01 -9.34 -9.22
N ARG A 72 7.19 -10.34 -9.48
CA ARG A 72 6.58 -11.23 -8.49
C ARG A 72 7.20 -12.64 -8.52
N TYR A 73 8.25 -12.83 -9.31
CA TYR A 73 8.93 -14.12 -9.38
C TYR A 73 9.43 -14.56 -8.01
N GLY A 74 9.03 -15.76 -7.57
CA GLY A 74 9.34 -16.28 -6.24
C GLY A 74 8.34 -15.87 -5.14
N ILE A 75 7.32 -15.07 -5.46
CA ILE A 75 6.24 -14.71 -4.53
C ILE A 75 5.07 -15.68 -4.74
N VAL A 76 4.56 -16.25 -3.64
CA VAL A 76 3.34 -17.05 -3.68
C VAL A 76 2.14 -16.12 -3.88
N ALA A 77 1.39 -16.36 -4.95
CA ALA A 77 0.25 -15.50 -5.27
C ALA A 77 -0.93 -15.75 -4.32
N PHE A 78 -1.62 -14.67 -3.94
CA PHE A 78 -2.91 -14.71 -3.26
C PHE A 78 -4.06 -14.45 -4.23
N ALA A 79 -3.93 -13.40 -5.04
CA ALA A 79 -4.80 -13.13 -6.19
C ALA A 79 -3.93 -12.54 -7.31
N SER A 80 -3.48 -13.37 -8.24
CA SER A 80 -2.46 -13.01 -9.24
C SER A 80 -2.79 -11.77 -10.07
N SER A 81 -4.07 -11.50 -10.31
CA SER A 81 -4.54 -10.31 -11.05
C SER A 81 -4.49 -9.01 -10.23
N LEU A 82 -4.20 -9.08 -8.93
CA LEU A 82 -4.21 -7.95 -8.01
C LEU A 82 -2.89 -7.76 -7.24
N ASP A 83 -2.18 -8.86 -6.98
CA ASP A 83 -0.99 -8.85 -6.13
C ASP A 83 0.12 -7.99 -6.71
N GLN A 84 0.75 -7.20 -5.85
CA GLN A 84 1.93 -6.42 -6.18
C GLN A 84 2.94 -6.41 -5.03
N ALA A 85 4.21 -6.62 -5.33
CA ALA A 85 5.30 -6.35 -4.41
C ALA A 85 5.59 -4.85 -4.35
N GLY A 86 6.04 -4.36 -3.20
CA GLY A 86 6.38 -2.95 -3.07
C GLY A 86 7.24 -2.64 -1.84
N PRO A 87 7.85 -1.45 -1.82
CA PRO A 87 8.74 -1.03 -0.74
C PRO A 87 7.98 -0.57 0.49
N MET A 88 8.59 -0.81 1.65
CA MET A 88 8.21 -0.22 2.93
C MET A 88 9.46 0.37 3.59
N THR A 89 9.39 1.62 4.04
CA THR A 89 10.54 2.40 4.51
C THR A 89 10.15 3.39 5.62
N GLN A 90 11.15 4.00 6.26
CA GLN A 90 10.92 5.01 7.31
C GLN A 90 10.46 6.36 6.74
N ASN A 91 10.80 6.67 5.49
CA ASN A 91 10.50 7.97 4.86
C ASN A 91 10.31 7.81 3.35
N VAL A 92 9.73 8.84 2.73
CA VAL A 92 9.38 8.84 1.30
C VAL A 92 10.61 8.78 0.39
N LYS A 93 11.73 9.37 0.80
CA LYS A 93 12.97 9.39 0.02
C LYS A 93 13.55 7.97 -0.12
N ASP A 94 13.61 7.23 0.98
CA ASP A 94 14.07 5.83 0.96
C ASP A 94 13.09 4.94 0.17
N CYS A 95 11.80 5.24 0.25
CA CYS A 95 10.77 4.55 -0.55
C CYS A 95 10.99 4.75 -2.05
N ALA A 96 11.27 5.98 -2.48
CA ALA A 96 11.58 6.30 -3.87
C ALA A 96 12.86 5.59 -4.34
N LEU A 97 13.92 5.64 -3.53
CA LEU A 97 15.18 4.95 -3.81
C LEU A 97 14.99 3.44 -3.97
N MET A 98 14.28 2.82 -3.03
CA MET A 98 14.01 1.39 -3.08
C MET A 98 13.15 1.02 -4.29
N LEU A 99 12.14 1.83 -4.60
CA LEU A 99 11.30 1.64 -5.78
C LEU A 99 12.12 1.70 -7.08
N GLU A 100 13.07 2.63 -7.21
CA GLU A 100 13.97 2.70 -8.36
C GLU A 100 14.79 1.41 -8.54
N VAL A 101 15.16 0.76 -7.44
CA VAL A 101 15.94 -0.48 -7.49
C VAL A 101 15.07 -1.68 -7.88
N ILE A 102 13.88 -1.82 -7.29
CA ILE A 102 13.05 -3.02 -7.46
C ILE A 102 12.12 -2.95 -8.68
N SER A 103 11.88 -1.76 -9.24
CA SER A 103 11.06 -1.58 -10.44
C SER A 103 11.86 -1.91 -11.70
N SER A 104 11.66 -3.08 -12.26
CA SER A 104 12.31 -3.48 -13.51
C SER A 104 11.54 -4.61 -14.18
N TYR A 105 11.70 -4.71 -15.50
CA TYR A 105 11.21 -5.85 -16.25
C TYR A 105 11.94 -7.13 -15.83
N ASP A 106 11.16 -8.18 -15.62
CA ASP A 106 11.66 -9.53 -15.36
C ASP A 106 10.93 -10.53 -16.26
N ASN A 107 11.67 -11.18 -17.13
CA ASN A 107 11.12 -12.18 -18.07
C ASN A 107 10.65 -13.48 -17.37
N LYS A 108 10.93 -13.64 -16.08
CA LYS A 108 10.44 -14.77 -15.27
C LYS A 108 9.05 -14.55 -14.71
N ASP A 109 8.57 -13.30 -14.69
CA ASP A 109 7.20 -12.95 -14.30
C ASP A 109 6.41 -12.54 -15.53
N SER A 110 5.45 -13.38 -15.94
CA SER A 110 4.59 -13.13 -17.10
C SER A 110 3.74 -11.87 -17.01
N THR A 111 3.61 -11.30 -15.82
CA THR A 111 2.87 -10.06 -15.58
C THR A 111 3.78 -8.83 -15.50
N SER A 112 5.09 -9.03 -15.52
CA SER A 112 6.06 -7.93 -15.54
C SER A 112 5.95 -7.14 -16.84
N VAL A 113 5.91 -5.82 -16.72
CA VAL A 113 5.78 -4.91 -17.87
C VAL A 113 7.09 -4.21 -18.11
N ASP A 114 7.55 -4.23 -19.37
CA ASP A 114 8.69 -3.40 -19.79
C ASP A 114 8.23 -1.95 -19.93
N PHE A 115 8.64 -1.11 -19.01
CA PHE A 115 8.30 0.31 -18.99
C PHE A 115 9.55 1.15 -18.70
N LYS A 116 9.52 2.39 -19.15
CA LYS A 116 10.58 3.33 -18.83
C LYS A 116 10.57 3.61 -17.31
N ARG A 117 11.61 3.16 -16.61
CA ARG A 117 11.78 3.41 -15.19
C ARG A 117 11.72 4.91 -14.87
N GLY A 118 10.96 5.29 -13.85
CA GLY A 118 10.93 6.65 -13.34
C GLY A 118 12.23 7.05 -12.64
N GLN A 119 12.44 8.35 -12.52
CA GLN A 119 13.51 8.94 -11.69
C GLN A 119 12.89 9.45 -10.40
N TYR A 120 12.34 8.53 -9.60
CA TYR A 120 11.46 8.87 -8.46
C TYR A 120 12.15 9.77 -7.43
N LEU A 121 13.45 9.56 -7.18
CA LEU A 121 14.23 10.44 -6.29
C LEU A 121 14.32 11.87 -6.79
N LYS A 122 14.49 12.04 -8.10
CA LYS A 122 14.54 13.36 -8.72
C LYS A 122 13.19 14.05 -8.67
N ASP A 123 12.13 13.27 -8.95
CA ASP A 123 10.75 13.76 -9.04
C ASP A 123 10.21 14.21 -7.67
N LEU A 124 10.80 13.74 -6.55
CA LEU A 124 10.45 14.20 -5.19
C LEU A 124 10.75 15.69 -4.96
N ASN A 125 11.62 16.31 -5.76
CA ASN A 125 11.94 17.73 -5.66
C ASN A 125 11.00 18.62 -6.49
N GLU A 126 10.10 18.02 -7.27
CA GLU A 126 9.09 18.74 -8.02
C GLU A 126 7.97 19.21 -7.10
N ASN A 127 7.46 20.43 -7.35
CA ASN A 127 6.29 20.90 -6.63
C ASN A 127 4.99 20.33 -7.23
N ILE A 128 3.90 20.37 -6.43
CA ILE A 128 2.57 19.93 -6.86
C ILE A 128 1.69 21.09 -7.34
N LYS A 129 2.26 22.27 -7.56
CA LYS A 129 1.52 23.46 -7.97
C LYS A 129 0.72 23.22 -9.25
N GLY A 130 -0.57 23.50 -9.19
CA GLY A 130 -1.50 23.32 -10.30
C GLY A 130 -1.88 21.88 -10.62
N LYS A 131 -1.38 20.89 -9.85
CA LYS A 131 -1.85 19.50 -9.98
C LYS A 131 -3.21 19.35 -9.32
N LYS A 132 -4.14 18.68 -10.02
CA LYS A 132 -5.48 18.36 -9.51
C LYS A 132 -5.46 17.06 -8.73
N ILE A 133 -5.91 17.09 -7.50
CA ILE A 133 -5.99 15.95 -6.60
C ILE A 133 -7.46 15.63 -6.32
N GLY A 134 -7.92 14.48 -6.82
CA GLY A 134 -9.31 14.03 -6.66
C GLY A 134 -9.54 13.40 -5.29
N ILE A 135 -10.55 13.87 -4.58
CA ILE A 135 -11.02 13.25 -3.33
C ILE A 135 -12.37 12.57 -3.60
N PRO A 136 -12.41 11.21 -3.54
CA PRO A 136 -13.66 10.48 -3.78
C PRO A 136 -14.69 10.72 -2.68
N LYS A 137 -15.93 11.02 -3.07
CA LYS A 137 -17.08 11.12 -2.13
C LYS A 137 -17.24 9.86 -1.30
N GLN A 138 -17.03 8.70 -1.91
CA GLN A 138 -17.21 7.39 -1.29
C GLN A 138 -16.18 7.04 -0.20
N TYR A 139 -15.10 7.81 -0.09
CA TYR A 139 -14.11 7.59 0.97
C TYR A 139 -14.49 8.26 2.30
N ARG A 140 -15.54 9.06 2.29
CA ARG A 140 -16.18 9.57 3.50
C ARG A 140 -17.42 8.76 3.78
N VAL A 141 -17.34 7.90 4.78
CA VAL A 141 -18.42 6.99 5.17
C VAL A 141 -19.11 7.50 6.43
N ASP A 142 -20.40 7.19 6.57
CA ASP A 142 -21.15 7.45 7.78
C ASP A 142 -20.49 6.72 8.97
N GLY A 143 -20.40 7.40 10.10
CA GLY A 143 -19.76 6.86 11.31
C GLY A 143 -18.23 6.97 11.33
N MET A 144 -17.61 7.65 10.37
CA MET A 144 -16.17 7.94 10.42
C MET A 144 -15.82 8.66 11.73
N PRO A 145 -14.81 8.18 12.50
CA PRO A 145 -14.34 8.87 13.69
C PRO A 145 -13.92 10.31 13.39
N LYS A 146 -14.27 11.23 14.29
CA LYS A 146 -14.00 12.67 14.11
C LYS A 146 -12.50 12.95 13.90
N GLU A 147 -11.65 12.24 14.62
CA GLU A 147 -10.19 12.36 14.52
C GLU A 147 -9.69 12.00 13.11
N ILE A 148 -10.29 10.99 12.48
CA ILE A 148 -9.95 10.58 11.10
C ILE A 148 -10.42 11.65 10.10
N ASP A 149 -11.62 12.20 10.27
CA ASP A 149 -12.10 13.30 9.40
C ASP A 149 -11.22 14.55 9.52
N GLU A 150 -10.74 14.86 10.72
CA GLU A 150 -9.80 15.98 10.95
C GLU A 150 -8.46 15.74 10.26
N LEU A 151 -7.94 14.51 10.28
CA LEU A 151 -6.72 14.14 9.54
C LEU A 151 -6.90 14.28 8.03
N TRP A 152 -8.05 13.89 7.48
CA TRP A 152 -8.40 14.12 6.08
C TRP A 152 -8.38 15.60 5.73
N LYS A 153 -9.04 16.45 6.54
CA LYS A 153 -9.05 17.91 6.35
C LYS A 153 -7.64 18.50 6.41
N LYS A 154 -6.84 18.06 7.38
CA LYS A 154 -5.44 18.48 7.49
C LYS A 154 -4.61 18.08 6.26
N GLY A 155 -4.79 16.86 5.76
CA GLY A 155 -4.11 16.38 4.55
C GLY A 155 -4.47 17.22 3.31
N MET A 156 -5.76 17.48 3.11
CA MET A 156 -6.22 18.34 2.02
C MET A 156 -5.62 19.75 2.11
N LYS A 157 -5.63 20.34 3.31
CA LYS A 157 -5.02 21.65 3.53
C LYS A 157 -3.52 21.69 3.20
N ILE A 158 -2.77 20.66 3.56
CA ILE A 158 -1.33 20.56 3.20
C ILE A 158 -1.15 20.56 1.67
N ILE A 159 -2.01 19.88 0.93
CA ILE A 159 -1.98 19.85 -0.53
C ILE A 159 -2.25 21.25 -1.10
N GLU A 160 -3.28 21.94 -0.62
CA GLU A 160 -3.64 23.28 -1.06
C GLU A 160 -2.54 24.29 -0.73
N ASP A 161 -2.00 24.24 0.48
CA ASP A 161 -0.90 25.12 0.92
C ASP A 161 0.38 24.96 0.07
N ASN A 162 0.54 23.79 -0.57
CA ASN A 162 1.62 23.52 -1.54
C ASN A 162 1.20 23.77 -3.01
N GLY A 163 0.05 24.39 -3.23
CA GLY A 163 -0.42 24.82 -4.55
C GLY A 163 -1.12 23.75 -5.37
N GLY A 164 -1.45 22.61 -4.79
CA GLY A 164 -2.33 21.61 -5.40
C GLY A 164 -3.80 22.07 -5.38
N GLU A 165 -4.61 21.61 -6.31
CA GLU A 165 -6.04 21.90 -6.40
C GLU A 165 -6.84 20.66 -5.95
N ILE A 166 -7.63 20.78 -4.89
CA ILE A 166 -8.53 19.71 -4.44
C ILE A 166 -9.81 19.74 -5.28
N ILE A 167 -10.14 18.60 -5.87
CA ILE A 167 -11.41 18.40 -6.60
C ILE A 167 -12.16 17.20 -6.04
N GLU A 168 -13.47 17.34 -5.89
CA GLU A 168 -14.31 16.21 -5.51
C GLU A 168 -14.55 15.32 -6.73
N ILE A 169 -14.37 14.01 -6.59
CA ILE A 169 -14.64 13.04 -7.65
C ILE A 169 -15.63 11.96 -7.20
N ASN A 170 -16.22 11.27 -8.16
CA ASN A 170 -17.16 10.19 -7.91
C ASN A 170 -16.58 8.86 -8.41
N LEU A 171 -16.51 7.86 -7.52
CA LEU A 171 -16.11 6.48 -7.82
C LEU A 171 -17.29 5.52 -7.55
N PRO A 172 -18.28 5.44 -8.44
CA PRO A 172 -19.56 4.75 -8.17
C PRO A 172 -19.40 3.25 -7.91
N ASN A 173 -18.34 2.62 -8.41
CA ASN A 173 -18.10 1.20 -8.25
C ASN A 173 -17.38 0.83 -6.94
N THR A 174 -17.06 1.79 -6.07
CA THR A 174 -16.38 1.54 -4.80
C THR A 174 -17.13 0.53 -3.91
N ASN A 175 -18.46 0.55 -3.95
CA ASN A 175 -19.28 -0.38 -3.17
C ASN A 175 -19.10 -1.86 -3.59
N TYR A 176 -18.64 -2.11 -4.81
CA TYR A 176 -18.38 -3.46 -5.31
C TYR A 176 -16.93 -3.92 -5.08
N ALA A 177 -16.04 -3.03 -4.65
CA ALA A 177 -14.62 -3.34 -4.53
C ALA A 177 -14.35 -4.49 -3.56
N LEU A 178 -14.92 -4.43 -2.35
CA LEU A 178 -14.73 -5.45 -1.33
C LEU A 178 -15.38 -6.79 -1.71
N PRO A 179 -16.66 -6.86 -2.16
CA PRO A 179 -17.23 -8.11 -2.67
C PRO A 179 -16.41 -8.72 -3.81
N THR A 180 -15.96 -7.92 -4.78
CA THR A 180 -15.14 -8.38 -5.90
C THR A 180 -13.82 -8.96 -5.40
N TYR A 181 -13.15 -8.29 -4.47
CA TYR A 181 -11.93 -8.79 -3.86
C TYR A 181 -12.13 -10.18 -3.23
N TYR A 182 -13.17 -10.39 -2.44
CA TYR A 182 -13.46 -11.69 -1.83
C TYR A 182 -13.71 -12.78 -2.88
N ILE A 183 -14.46 -12.49 -3.92
CA ILE A 183 -14.75 -13.47 -4.99
C ILE A 183 -13.45 -13.84 -5.75
N VAL A 184 -12.69 -12.83 -6.21
CA VAL A 184 -11.47 -13.07 -7.00
C VAL A 184 -10.42 -13.82 -6.20
N CYS A 185 -10.18 -13.45 -4.95
CA CYS A 185 -9.17 -14.12 -4.12
C CYS A 185 -9.54 -15.58 -3.82
N LEU A 186 -10.79 -15.84 -3.46
CA LEU A 186 -11.25 -17.21 -3.14
C LEU A 186 -11.27 -18.12 -4.36
N LEU A 187 -11.71 -17.63 -5.51
CA LEU A 187 -11.69 -18.39 -6.77
C LEU A 187 -10.26 -18.76 -7.18
N TYR A 188 -9.32 -17.81 -7.07
CA TYR A 188 -7.93 -18.06 -7.41
C TYR A 188 -7.31 -19.14 -6.51
N THR A 189 -7.51 -19.05 -5.21
CA THR A 189 -6.94 -20.02 -4.26
C THR A 189 -7.61 -21.39 -4.31
N SER A 190 -8.85 -21.48 -4.77
CA SER A 190 -9.58 -22.74 -4.92
C SER A 190 -9.23 -23.50 -6.21
N THR A 191 -8.64 -22.82 -7.19
CA THR A 191 -8.29 -23.39 -8.51
C THR A 191 -6.81 -23.75 -8.66
N LEU A 192 -6.01 -23.62 -7.61
CA LEU A 192 -4.63 -24.10 -7.63
C LEU A 192 -4.64 -25.63 -7.86
N PRO A 193 -3.94 -26.15 -8.88
CA PRO A 193 -3.79 -27.58 -9.03
C PRO A 193 -3.07 -28.15 -7.82
N THR A 194 -3.66 -29.15 -7.21
CA THR A 194 -3.07 -29.98 -6.16
C THR A 194 -1.89 -30.78 -6.70
#